data_68010d3bfa8369b4c546060e496bb3a6
#
_entry.id   68010d3bfa8369b4c546060e496bb3a6
#
_cell.length_a   1.000
_cell.length_b   1.000
_cell.length_c   1.000
_cell.angle_alpha   90.00
_cell.angle_beta   90.00
_cell.angle_gamma   90.00
#
_symmetry.space_group_name_H-M   'P 1'
#
loop_
_entity.id
_entity.type
_entity.pdbx_description
1 polymer ?
#
loop_
_entity_poly.entity_id
_entity_poly.type
_entity_poly.pdbx_seq_one_letter_code
_entity_poly.pdbx_strand_id
1 'polypeptide(L)'
;MLKERDPDVSRAEEMGISLFAGEAEDRLGQVLRDAWEGKLQPAYNFMNDLPDLENAAMPLLPVARVKRTFGANTSFDAGRGCPFQCSFCTIINVQGRKSRRRSPDDIEQIVRANVAQGIHSFFITDDNFARNRNWEAILDRLIQLREVEKLRIKFIIQVDTACHRLPNFIEKAARAGVKRVFIGLENINPDSLLGAKKPQNKITEYRRMLLAWKQVGVLTYCGYILGFPGDTPDSILSDIRVIQKELPVDLLEFFYLTPLPGSEDHRKLHESGTWMDPDMNRYDLNHVTSQHPRMSREEWQQTYRLAWETYYTTGHIETVLRRAMATGLSPGKALFFITWFKGCIGIEKIHPLEGGFLRCKFRRDRRSGFRVEPSWLFYPKYLAETGWKQFRWFSLYLRLWLINHRVRSDARAREYMDLALEPVLDDELENRELFQLETAQAYVAQIRRLDKVARSEARQAKASVV
;
A
#
# COMPACT_ATOMS: atom_id res chain seq x y z
N MET A 1 4.60 -21.32 7.24
CA MET A 1 4.21 -22.64 7.80
C MET A 1 5.49 -23.40 8.10
N LEU A 2 5.73 -23.64 9.37
CA LEU A 2 6.87 -24.46 9.79
C LEU A 2 6.55 -25.92 9.45
N LYS A 3 7.00 -26.39 8.30
CA LYS A 3 7.00 -27.84 8.00
C LYS A 3 8.31 -28.41 8.54
N GLU A 4 8.24 -29.59 9.15
CA GLU A 4 9.35 -30.31 9.81
C GLU A 4 10.60 -30.57 8.93
N ARG A 5 10.67 -30.02 7.70
CA ARG A 5 11.78 -30.21 6.76
C ARG A 5 12.22 -28.92 6.04
N ASP A 6 11.84 -27.75 6.57
CA ASP A 6 12.34 -26.49 6.02
C ASP A 6 13.81 -26.33 6.44
N PRO A 7 14.76 -26.13 5.50
CA PRO A 7 16.18 -25.99 5.84
C PRO A 7 16.48 -24.86 6.82
N ASP A 8 15.74 -23.76 6.77
CA ASP A 8 15.93 -22.63 7.68
C ASP A 8 15.43 -22.95 9.09
N VAL A 9 14.36 -23.73 9.22
CA VAL A 9 13.87 -24.24 10.53
C VAL A 9 14.93 -25.14 11.14
N SER A 10 15.43 -26.13 10.39
CA SER A 10 16.47 -27.06 10.85
C SER A 10 17.73 -26.33 11.27
N ARG A 11 18.15 -25.32 10.50
CA ARG A 11 19.31 -24.49 10.83
C ARG A 11 19.10 -23.66 12.10
N ALA A 12 17.90 -23.13 12.31
CA ALA A 12 17.59 -22.40 13.55
C ALA A 12 17.65 -23.32 14.77
N GLU A 13 17.13 -24.54 14.66
CA GLU A 13 17.21 -25.56 15.70
C GLU A 13 18.68 -25.94 16.01
N GLU A 14 19.51 -26.17 14.98
CA GLU A 14 20.95 -26.44 15.13
C GLU A 14 21.69 -25.31 15.84
N MET A 15 21.24 -24.04 15.64
CA MET A 15 21.79 -22.88 16.31
C MET A 15 21.23 -22.66 17.72
N GLY A 16 20.33 -23.50 18.21
CA GLY A 16 19.66 -23.34 19.50
C GLY A 16 18.68 -22.18 19.57
N ILE A 17 18.13 -21.76 18.40
CA ILE A 17 17.14 -20.68 18.30
C ILE A 17 15.74 -21.28 18.40
N SER A 18 14.96 -20.83 19.39
CA SER A 18 13.54 -21.17 19.50
C SER A 18 12.70 -20.36 18.53
N LEU A 19 11.87 -21.02 17.74
CA LEU A 19 11.01 -20.41 16.76
C LEU A 19 9.61 -20.15 17.32
N PHE A 20 9.00 -19.01 16.95
CA PHE A 20 7.63 -18.68 17.30
C PHE A 20 6.82 -18.41 16.04
N ALA A 21 5.74 -19.13 15.83
CA ALA A 21 4.81 -18.98 14.72
C ALA A 21 3.41 -18.66 15.25
N GLY A 22 2.84 -17.56 14.80
CA GLY A 22 1.54 -17.04 15.23
C GLY A 22 1.64 -15.63 15.80
N GLU A 23 0.60 -15.22 16.52
CA GLU A 23 0.52 -13.91 17.15
C GLU A 23 0.86 -14.02 18.66
N ALA A 24 1.51 -12.99 19.20
CA ALA A 24 2.12 -13.05 20.52
C ALA A 24 1.14 -12.80 21.68
N GLU A 25 -0.04 -12.24 21.39
CA GLU A 25 -1.07 -11.95 22.37
C GLU A 25 -1.43 -13.22 23.14
N ASP A 26 -1.49 -13.15 24.47
CA ASP A 26 -1.78 -14.21 25.42
C ASP A 26 -0.78 -15.41 25.39
N ARG A 27 0.22 -15.42 24.50
CA ARG A 27 1.20 -16.49 24.32
C ARG A 27 2.61 -16.12 24.80
N LEU A 28 2.98 -14.84 24.70
CA LEU A 28 4.32 -14.38 25.04
C LEU A 28 4.71 -14.69 26.50
N GLY A 29 3.75 -14.62 27.41
CA GLY A 29 3.99 -14.93 28.83
C GLY A 29 4.47 -16.36 29.07
N GLN A 30 4.00 -17.33 28.29
CA GLN A 30 4.49 -18.72 28.35
C GLN A 30 5.95 -18.79 27.88
N VAL A 31 6.24 -18.23 26.71
CA VAL A 31 7.59 -18.26 26.12
C VAL A 31 8.62 -17.59 27.05
N LEU A 32 8.25 -16.48 27.67
CA LEU A 32 9.13 -15.78 28.63
C LEU A 32 9.37 -16.59 29.90
N ARG A 33 8.38 -17.31 30.43
CA ARG A 33 8.57 -18.24 31.57
C ARG A 33 9.50 -19.38 31.19
N ASP A 34 9.24 -20.02 30.03
CA ASP A 34 10.08 -21.13 29.57
C ASP A 34 11.53 -20.67 29.34
N ALA A 35 11.73 -19.43 28.81
CA ALA A 35 13.05 -18.85 28.68
C ALA A 35 13.74 -18.61 30.03
N TRP A 36 13.00 -18.09 31.01
CA TRP A 36 13.51 -17.85 32.37
C TRP A 36 13.90 -19.13 33.09
N GLU A 37 13.14 -20.19 32.86
CA GLU A 37 13.36 -21.52 33.47
C GLU A 37 14.39 -22.38 32.70
N GLY A 38 14.90 -21.90 31.58
CA GLY A 38 15.81 -22.65 30.71
C GLY A 38 15.14 -23.82 29.99
N LYS A 39 13.83 -23.76 29.77
CA LYS A 39 12.99 -24.82 29.17
C LYS A 39 12.39 -24.44 27.82
N LEU A 40 13.03 -23.56 27.08
CA LEU A 40 12.55 -23.17 25.76
C LEU A 40 12.31 -24.38 24.86
N GLN A 41 11.14 -24.40 24.23
CA GLN A 41 10.84 -25.40 23.20
C GLN A 41 11.56 -25.01 21.89
N PRO A 42 11.94 -25.98 21.03
CA PRO A 42 12.48 -25.67 19.70
C PRO A 42 11.53 -24.82 18.86
N ALA A 43 10.22 -25.06 18.95
CA ALA A 43 9.22 -24.29 18.23
C ALA A 43 7.91 -24.15 19.03
N TYR A 44 7.35 -22.94 19.00
CA TYR A 44 6.01 -22.61 19.47
C TYR A 44 5.13 -22.29 18.27
N ASN A 45 4.10 -23.10 18.00
CA ASN A 45 3.25 -22.93 16.83
C ASN A 45 1.80 -22.68 17.21
N PHE A 46 1.36 -21.43 17.08
CA PHE A 46 0.00 -20.97 17.37
C PHE A 46 -0.74 -20.48 16.10
N MET A 47 -0.29 -20.90 14.91
CA MET A 47 -0.90 -20.45 13.64
C MET A 47 -2.38 -20.83 13.49
N ASN A 48 -2.82 -21.90 14.15
CA ASN A 48 -4.23 -22.35 14.14
C ASN A 48 -5.05 -21.82 15.33
N ASP A 49 -4.43 -21.10 16.24
CA ASP A 49 -5.02 -20.55 17.46
C ASP A 49 -4.73 -19.06 17.55
N LEU A 50 -5.37 -18.29 16.64
CA LEU A 50 -5.20 -16.86 16.57
C LEU A 50 -6.02 -16.15 17.67
N PRO A 51 -5.43 -15.20 18.43
CA PRO A 51 -6.10 -14.53 19.55
C PRO A 51 -7.24 -13.65 19.09
N ASP A 52 -8.19 -13.41 19.98
CA ASP A 52 -9.13 -12.29 19.83
C ASP A 52 -8.38 -10.97 20.08
N LEU A 53 -8.82 -9.91 19.44
CA LEU A 53 -8.22 -8.58 19.57
C LEU A 53 -9.03 -7.65 20.47
N GLU A 54 -10.27 -8.02 20.80
CA GLU A 54 -11.10 -7.25 21.71
C GLU A 54 -10.50 -7.29 23.12
N ASN A 55 -10.22 -6.14 23.70
CA ASN A 55 -9.49 -5.97 24.96
C ASN A 55 -8.02 -6.49 24.95
N ALA A 56 -7.45 -6.82 23.80
CA ALA A 56 -6.04 -7.16 23.71
C ALA A 56 -5.15 -5.96 24.05
N ALA A 57 -3.91 -6.22 24.47
CA ALA A 57 -2.93 -5.19 24.84
C ALA A 57 -2.87 -4.06 23.79
N MET A 58 -2.92 -2.82 24.27
CA MET A 58 -2.87 -1.65 23.40
C MET A 58 -1.43 -1.36 22.95
N PRO A 59 -1.19 -1.20 21.63
CA PRO A 59 0.11 -0.82 21.11
C PRO A 59 0.38 0.66 21.44
N LEU A 60 1.19 0.93 22.45
CA LEU A 60 1.60 2.27 22.83
C LEU A 60 3.12 2.41 22.72
N LEU A 61 3.58 3.18 21.73
CA LEU A 61 5.00 3.48 21.57
C LEU A 61 5.42 4.67 22.44
N PRO A 62 6.61 4.61 23.07
CA PRO A 62 7.15 5.75 23.80
C PRO A 62 7.25 6.98 22.90
N VAL A 63 6.75 8.12 23.39
CA VAL A 63 6.71 9.38 22.63
C VAL A 63 8.08 9.80 22.08
N ALA A 64 9.16 9.53 22.81
CA ALA A 64 10.52 9.82 22.36
C ALA A 64 10.90 9.05 21.09
N ARG A 65 10.34 7.87 20.86
CA ARG A 65 10.52 7.09 19.64
C ARG A 65 9.67 7.65 18.50
N VAL A 66 8.40 7.93 18.75
CA VAL A 66 7.48 8.50 17.77
C VAL A 66 7.95 9.86 17.25
N LYS A 67 8.44 10.74 18.12
CA LYS A 67 8.98 12.05 17.73
C LYS A 67 10.24 11.99 16.85
N ARG A 68 10.92 10.85 16.78
CA ARG A 68 12.03 10.64 15.83
C ARG A 68 11.55 10.34 14.42
N THR A 69 10.30 9.94 14.23
CA THR A 69 9.73 9.72 12.91
C THR A 69 9.30 11.04 12.29
N PHE A 70 9.44 11.16 10.98
CA PHE A 70 8.99 12.35 10.28
C PHE A 70 7.46 12.51 10.44
N GLY A 71 7.04 13.69 10.92
CA GLY A 71 5.62 14.01 11.14
C GLY A 71 5.02 13.43 12.43
N ALA A 72 5.83 12.83 13.33
CA ALA A 72 5.39 12.24 14.58
C ALA A 72 4.14 11.33 14.39
N ASN A 73 4.24 10.42 13.42
CA ASN A 73 3.18 9.45 13.15
C ASN A 73 3.39 8.18 13.98
N THR A 74 2.32 7.64 14.54
CA THR A 74 2.29 6.30 15.13
C THR A 74 1.32 5.41 14.37
N SER A 75 1.38 4.10 14.63
CA SER A 75 0.49 3.13 14.01
C SER A 75 -0.15 2.22 15.03
N PHE A 76 -1.32 1.71 14.70
CA PHE A 76 -2.01 0.66 15.45
C PHE A 76 -2.91 -0.14 14.50
N ASP A 77 -3.22 -1.36 14.90
CA ASP A 77 -4.21 -2.21 14.23
C ASP A 77 -5.59 -1.99 14.83
N ALA A 78 -6.61 -1.77 14.00
CA ALA A 78 -8.02 -1.82 14.41
C ALA A 78 -8.59 -3.23 14.16
N GLY A 79 -7.93 -4.01 13.32
CA GLY A 79 -8.25 -5.40 13.05
C GLY A 79 -7.17 -6.11 12.25
N ARG A 80 -7.26 -7.44 12.19
CA ARG A 80 -6.36 -8.33 11.46
C ARG A 80 -7.14 -9.35 10.65
N GLY A 81 -6.54 -9.81 9.55
CA GLY A 81 -7.11 -10.80 8.64
C GLY A 81 -7.91 -10.17 7.50
N CYS A 82 -7.89 -10.84 6.36
CA CYS A 82 -8.53 -10.37 5.12
C CYS A 82 -9.36 -11.49 4.48
N PRO A 83 -10.60 -11.24 4.04
CA PRO A 83 -11.45 -12.27 3.46
C PRO A 83 -11.04 -12.68 2.04
N PHE A 84 -10.24 -11.88 1.35
CA PHE A 84 -9.81 -12.14 -0.01
C PHE A 84 -8.69 -13.19 -0.09
N GLN A 85 -8.45 -13.75 -1.29
CA GLN A 85 -7.54 -14.88 -1.49
C GLN A 85 -6.44 -14.59 -2.52
N CYS A 86 -5.95 -13.35 -2.54
CA CYS A 86 -4.90 -12.96 -3.48
C CYS A 86 -3.68 -13.88 -3.37
N SER A 87 -3.22 -14.44 -4.51
CA SER A 87 -2.20 -15.48 -4.54
C SER A 87 -0.82 -15.02 -4.06
N PHE A 88 -0.50 -13.74 -4.28
CA PHE A 88 0.75 -13.11 -3.85
C PHE A 88 0.77 -12.72 -2.37
N CYS A 89 -0.40 -12.67 -1.71
CA CYS A 89 -0.53 -12.11 -0.36
C CYS A 89 -0.27 -13.16 0.73
N THR A 90 0.52 -12.80 1.73
CA THR A 90 0.83 -13.65 2.89
C THR A 90 -0.20 -13.55 4.02
N ILE A 91 -0.92 -12.45 4.09
CA ILE A 91 -1.78 -12.07 5.23
C ILE A 91 -2.80 -13.16 5.56
N ILE A 92 -3.47 -13.70 4.56
CA ILE A 92 -4.49 -14.74 4.74
C ILE A 92 -3.94 -16.02 5.35
N ASN A 93 -2.66 -16.28 5.18
CA ASN A 93 -1.97 -17.46 5.69
C ASN A 93 -1.33 -17.21 7.07
N VAL A 94 -1.14 -15.98 7.47
CA VAL A 94 -0.52 -15.57 8.74
C VAL A 94 -1.56 -15.06 9.74
N GLN A 95 -2.45 -14.17 9.30
CA GLN A 95 -3.47 -13.54 10.16
C GLN A 95 -4.87 -14.12 9.97
N GLY A 96 -5.05 -15.03 9.01
CA GLY A 96 -6.31 -15.69 8.73
C GLY A 96 -7.27 -14.91 7.84
N ARG A 97 -8.40 -15.57 7.51
CA ARG A 97 -9.42 -15.05 6.58
C ARG A 97 -10.60 -14.39 7.28
N LYS A 98 -10.68 -14.45 8.59
CA LYS A 98 -11.74 -13.80 9.37
C LYS A 98 -11.21 -12.47 9.88
N SER A 99 -12.00 -11.42 9.72
CA SER A 99 -11.71 -10.15 10.37
C SER A 99 -11.83 -10.32 11.88
N ARG A 100 -10.70 -10.34 12.58
CA ARG A 100 -10.60 -10.20 14.03
C ARG A 100 -10.41 -8.72 14.30
N ARG A 101 -11.04 -8.14 15.29
CA ARG A 101 -11.18 -6.70 15.40
C ARG A 101 -11.11 -6.21 16.83
N ARG A 102 -10.63 -5.00 17.01
CA ARG A 102 -10.76 -4.25 18.26
C ARG A 102 -12.14 -3.61 18.38
N SER A 103 -12.57 -3.36 19.59
CA SER A 103 -13.78 -2.59 19.84
C SER A 103 -13.57 -1.10 19.53
N PRO A 104 -14.64 -0.32 19.28
CA PRO A 104 -14.53 1.14 19.19
C PRO A 104 -13.95 1.79 20.46
N ASP A 105 -14.17 1.19 21.64
CA ASP A 105 -13.62 1.66 22.90
C ASP A 105 -12.11 1.46 22.99
N ASP A 106 -11.58 0.33 22.51
CA ASP A 106 -10.14 0.10 22.39
C ASP A 106 -9.49 1.17 21.50
N ILE A 107 -10.11 1.45 20.35
CA ILE A 107 -9.59 2.46 19.40
C ILE A 107 -9.62 3.86 20.05
N GLU A 108 -10.67 4.22 20.74
CA GLU A 108 -10.74 5.49 21.47
C GLU A 108 -9.63 5.59 22.51
N GLN A 109 -9.42 4.55 23.32
CA GLN A 109 -8.35 4.51 24.33
C GLN A 109 -6.96 4.70 23.70
N ILE A 110 -6.67 3.98 22.60
CA ILE A 110 -5.41 4.13 21.86
C ILE A 110 -5.22 5.57 21.37
N VAL A 111 -6.26 6.16 20.78
CA VAL A 111 -6.19 7.53 20.26
C VAL A 111 -5.98 8.52 21.40
N ARG A 112 -6.75 8.42 22.49
CA ARG A 112 -6.63 9.34 23.65
C ARG A 112 -5.28 9.23 24.32
N ALA A 113 -4.75 8.02 24.53
CA ALA A 113 -3.43 7.80 25.13
C ALA A 113 -2.31 8.44 24.30
N ASN A 114 -2.40 8.37 22.98
CA ASN A 114 -1.43 9.00 22.08
C ASN A 114 -1.61 10.53 22.03
N VAL A 115 -2.84 11.03 21.96
CA VAL A 115 -3.13 12.48 21.98
C VAL A 115 -2.62 13.12 23.28
N ALA A 116 -2.75 12.46 24.42
CA ALA A 116 -2.21 12.91 25.69
C ALA A 116 -0.68 13.07 25.66
N GLN A 117 0.03 12.34 24.81
CA GLN A 117 1.46 12.48 24.56
C GLN A 117 1.80 13.51 23.44
N GLY A 118 0.78 14.19 22.87
CA GLY A 118 0.94 15.15 21.77
C GLY A 118 1.09 14.51 20.40
N ILE A 119 0.66 13.25 20.21
CA ILE A 119 0.66 12.55 18.93
C ILE A 119 -0.76 12.58 18.35
N HIS A 120 -0.88 13.13 17.15
CA HIS A 120 -2.16 13.42 16.51
C HIS A 120 -2.32 12.78 15.12
N SER A 121 -1.33 12.03 14.66
CA SER A 121 -1.32 11.42 13.34
C SER A 121 -1.10 9.91 13.46
N PHE A 122 -1.98 9.15 12.81
CA PHE A 122 -2.07 7.71 12.96
C PHE A 122 -2.11 7.01 11.60
N PHE A 123 -1.49 5.85 11.54
CA PHE A 123 -1.70 4.88 10.48
C PHE A 123 -2.45 3.69 11.06
N ILE A 124 -3.67 3.44 10.60
CA ILE A 124 -4.42 2.22 10.92
C ILE A 124 -3.91 1.13 9.99
N THR A 125 -3.24 0.14 10.56
CA THR A 125 -2.48 -0.88 9.82
C THR A 125 -3.28 -2.10 9.41
N ASP A 126 -4.62 -2.04 9.53
CA ASP A 126 -5.47 -3.10 8.98
C ASP A 126 -5.11 -3.36 7.52
N ASP A 127 -4.95 -4.62 7.14
CA ASP A 127 -4.64 -4.99 5.75
C ASP A 127 -5.74 -4.53 4.78
N ASN A 128 -6.95 -4.37 5.29
CA ASN A 128 -8.09 -3.85 4.55
C ASN A 128 -9.16 -3.32 5.53
N PHE A 129 -9.03 -2.06 5.91
CA PHE A 129 -9.93 -1.45 6.86
C PHE A 129 -11.40 -1.46 6.41
N ALA A 130 -11.67 -1.39 5.10
CA ALA A 130 -13.01 -1.49 4.54
C ALA A 130 -13.66 -2.88 4.78
N ARG A 131 -12.91 -3.88 5.17
CA ARG A 131 -13.40 -5.24 5.51
C ARG A 131 -13.38 -5.54 7.01
N ASN A 132 -12.94 -4.59 7.82
CA ASN A 132 -13.08 -4.67 9.27
C ASN A 132 -14.58 -4.60 9.62
N ARG A 133 -15.09 -5.58 10.35
CA ARG A 133 -16.53 -5.66 10.68
C ARG A 133 -17.02 -4.52 11.57
N ASN A 134 -16.12 -3.87 12.31
CA ASN A 134 -16.43 -2.72 13.16
C ASN A 134 -16.13 -1.37 12.49
N TRP A 135 -15.79 -1.35 11.18
CA TRP A 135 -15.36 -0.13 10.49
C TRP A 135 -16.31 1.06 10.74
N GLU A 136 -17.60 0.81 10.68
CA GLU A 136 -18.61 1.87 10.83
C GLU A 136 -18.65 2.42 12.26
N ALA A 137 -18.75 1.55 13.27
CA ALA A 137 -18.75 1.95 14.66
C ALA A 137 -17.43 2.63 15.07
N ILE A 138 -16.30 2.17 14.54
CA ILE A 138 -14.98 2.81 14.74
C ILE A 138 -14.98 4.22 14.14
N LEU A 139 -15.42 4.37 12.88
CA LEU A 139 -15.47 5.68 12.23
C LEU A 139 -16.43 6.63 12.95
N ASP A 140 -17.59 6.17 13.39
CA ASP A 140 -18.55 6.97 14.14
C ASP A 140 -17.96 7.47 15.48
N ARG A 141 -17.23 6.61 16.19
CA ARG A 141 -16.50 7.00 17.41
C ARG A 141 -15.41 8.05 17.11
N LEU A 142 -14.63 7.87 16.05
CA LEU A 142 -13.60 8.84 15.64
C LEU A 142 -14.20 10.17 15.17
N ILE A 143 -15.38 10.15 14.53
CA ILE A 143 -16.14 11.35 14.18
C ILE A 143 -16.57 12.11 15.45
N GLN A 144 -17.10 11.41 16.45
CA GLN A 144 -17.45 11.99 17.74
C GLN A 144 -16.25 12.69 18.39
N LEU A 145 -15.10 12.01 18.50
CA LEU A 145 -13.88 12.60 19.04
C LEU A 145 -13.45 13.87 18.27
N ARG A 146 -13.62 13.87 16.95
CA ARG A 146 -13.20 14.96 16.10
C ARG A 146 -14.19 16.12 16.04
N GLU A 147 -15.47 15.83 15.84
CA GLU A 147 -16.48 16.85 15.57
C GLU A 147 -17.13 17.39 16.86
N VAL A 148 -17.32 16.55 17.87
CA VAL A 148 -17.90 16.96 19.16
C VAL A 148 -16.82 17.42 20.12
N GLU A 149 -15.79 16.59 20.36
CA GLU A 149 -14.75 16.90 21.34
C GLU A 149 -13.59 17.74 20.76
N LYS A 150 -13.63 18.04 19.45
CA LYS A 150 -12.67 18.90 18.74
C LYS A 150 -11.23 18.39 18.75
N LEU A 151 -10.99 17.08 18.92
CA LEU A 151 -9.67 16.51 18.85
C LEU A 151 -9.08 16.64 17.42
N ARG A 152 -7.86 17.15 17.31
CA ARG A 152 -7.17 17.35 16.03
C ARG A 152 -6.43 16.08 15.60
N ILE A 153 -7.16 15.01 15.24
CA ILE A 153 -6.63 13.73 14.83
C ILE A 153 -6.68 13.55 13.31
N LYS A 154 -5.71 12.80 12.77
CA LYS A 154 -5.58 12.50 11.33
C LYS A 154 -5.22 11.03 11.15
N PHE A 155 -5.77 10.42 10.11
CA PHE A 155 -5.56 9.01 9.82
C PHE A 155 -5.09 8.77 8.39
N ILE A 156 -4.35 7.67 8.25
CA ILE A 156 -4.08 6.96 7.01
C ILE A 156 -4.72 5.59 7.17
N ILE A 157 -5.41 5.11 6.14
CA ILE A 157 -6.01 3.78 6.10
C ILE A 157 -5.62 3.05 4.82
N GLN A 158 -5.75 1.72 4.82
CA GLN A 158 -5.59 0.87 3.65
C GLN A 158 -6.94 0.23 3.30
N VAL A 159 -7.30 0.21 2.02
CA VAL A 159 -8.57 -0.33 1.53
C VAL A 159 -8.42 -1.03 0.19
N ASP A 160 -9.37 -1.90 -0.14
CA ASP A 160 -9.54 -2.43 -1.49
C ASP A 160 -10.31 -1.47 -2.41
N THR A 161 -10.30 -1.77 -3.71
CA THR A 161 -10.96 -0.94 -4.74
C THR A 161 -12.51 -0.96 -4.66
N ALA A 162 -13.11 -1.91 -3.95
CA ALA A 162 -14.56 -2.01 -3.78
C ALA A 162 -15.09 -1.30 -2.51
N CYS A 163 -14.23 -0.53 -1.81
CA CYS A 163 -14.61 0.21 -0.59
C CYS A 163 -15.74 1.23 -0.84
N HIS A 164 -15.81 1.81 -2.04
CA HIS A 164 -16.84 2.78 -2.44
C HIS A 164 -18.26 2.19 -2.52
N ARG A 165 -18.38 0.85 -2.52
CA ARG A 165 -19.69 0.17 -2.51
C ARG A 165 -20.29 0.05 -1.10
N LEU A 166 -19.48 0.32 -0.07
CA LEU A 166 -19.97 0.37 1.30
C LEU A 166 -20.71 1.71 1.52
N PRO A 167 -21.97 1.68 1.92
CA PRO A 167 -22.73 2.91 2.12
C PRO A 167 -22.02 3.86 3.10
N ASN A 168 -21.86 5.12 2.72
CA ASN A 168 -21.29 6.20 3.53
C ASN A 168 -19.85 5.96 4.05
N PHE A 169 -19.15 4.91 3.57
CA PHE A 169 -17.82 4.58 4.08
C PHE A 169 -16.81 5.72 3.83
N ILE A 170 -16.76 6.23 2.59
CA ILE A 170 -15.80 7.26 2.17
C ILE A 170 -16.07 8.58 2.91
N GLU A 171 -17.33 8.97 3.02
CA GLU A 171 -17.77 10.18 3.73
C GLU A 171 -17.45 10.09 5.23
N LYS A 172 -17.78 8.96 5.87
CA LYS A 172 -17.45 8.73 7.28
C LYS A 172 -15.94 8.72 7.52
N ALA A 173 -15.16 8.09 6.65
CA ALA A 173 -13.71 8.08 6.73
C ALA A 173 -13.12 9.50 6.67
N ALA A 174 -13.58 10.33 5.73
CA ALA A 174 -13.14 11.72 5.63
C ALA A 174 -13.50 12.55 6.88
N ARG A 175 -14.72 12.40 7.41
CA ARG A 175 -15.20 13.05 8.64
C ARG A 175 -14.42 12.57 9.86
N ALA A 176 -14.13 11.29 9.97
CA ALA A 176 -13.28 10.71 11.01
C ALA A 176 -11.83 11.25 11.00
N GLY A 177 -11.42 11.90 9.92
CA GLY A 177 -10.10 12.53 9.79
C GLY A 177 -9.11 11.78 8.92
N VAL A 178 -9.55 10.83 8.10
CA VAL A 178 -8.71 10.23 7.07
C VAL A 178 -8.26 11.32 6.10
N LYS A 179 -6.95 11.43 5.89
CA LYS A 179 -6.31 12.41 5.01
C LYS A 179 -5.59 11.77 3.85
N ARG A 180 -5.26 10.51 3.97
CA ARG A 180 -4.68 9.68 2.91
C ARG A 180 -5.29 8.30 2.96
N VAL A 181 -5.46 7.71 1.80
CA VAL A 181 -5.94 6.34 1.65
C VAL A 181 -4.98 5.58 0.72
N PHE A 182 -4.45 4.45 1.20
CA PHE A 182 -3.75 3.49 0.36
C PHE A 182 -4.78 2.53 -0.27
N ILE A 183 -4.68 2.34 -1.57
CA ILE A 183 -5.60 1.52 -2.35
C ILE A 183 -4.81 0.47 -3.12
N GLY A 184 -5.08 -0.79 -2.86
CA GLY A 184 -4.51 -1.90 -3.62
C GLY A 184 -5.11 -1.98 -5.02
N LEU A 185 -4.66 -1.09 -5.94
CA LEU A 185 -5.09 -1.08 -7.33
C LEU A 185 -4.54 -2.29 -8.09
N GLU A 186 -3.31 -2.64 -7.83
CA GLU A 186 -2.48 -3.74 -8.28
C GLU A 186 -2.19 -3.75 -9.78
N ASN A 187 -3.20 -3.70 -10.63
CA ASN A 187 -3.07 -3.72 -12.08
C ASN A 187 -4.35 -3.19 -12.77
N ILE A 188 -4.27 -2.83 -14.05
CA ILE A 188 -5.44 -2.51 -14.90
C ILE A 188 -5.72 -3.61 -15.92
N ASN A 189 -4.92 -4.66 -15.99
CA ASN A 189 -5.13 -5.82 -16.83
C ASN A 189 -6.02 -6.84 -16.08
N PRO A 190 -7.24 -7.15 -16.58
CA PRO A 190 -8.14 -8.09 -15.91
C PRO A 190 -7.58 -9.51 -15.79
N ASP A 191 -6.80 -9.98 -16.77
CA ASP A 191 -6.23 -11.32 -16.75
C ASP A 191 -5.17 -11.46 -15.66
N SER A 192 -4.35 -10.41 -15.45
CA SER A 192 -3.40 -10.34 -14.35
C SER A 192 -4.11 -10.36 -12.99
N LEU A 193 -5.22 -9.62 -12.85
CA LEU A 193 -6.02 -9.59 -11.62
C LEU A 193 -6.71 -10.95 -11.34
N LEU A 194 -7.25 -11.59 -12.36
CA LEU A 194 -7.88 -12.91 -12.24
C LEU A 194 -6.83 -13.98 -11.91
N GLY A 195 -5.69 -13.97 -12.59
CA GLY A 195 -4.57 -14.88 -12.32
C GLY A 195 -4.05 -14.75 -10.89
N ALA A 196 -4.04 -13.53 -10.35
CA ALA A 196 -3.68 -13.24 -8.96
C ALA A 196 -4.81 -13.51 -7.95
N LYS A 197 -5.93 -14.10 -8.36
CA LYS A 197 -7.12 -14.36 -7.53
C LYS A 197 -7.66 -13.09 -6.86
N LYS A 198 -7.67 -11.97 -7.58
CA LYS A 198 -8.17 -10.68 -7.09
C LYS A 198 -9.43 -10.19 -7.84
N PRO A 199 -10.52 -10.95 -7.84
CA PRO A 199 -11.75 -10.64 -8.60
C PRO A 199 -12.51 -9.42 -8.07
N GLN A 200 -12.19 -8.97 -6.83
CA GLN A 200 -12.77 -7.76 -6.25
C GLN A 200 -12.27 -6.48 -6.93
N ASN A 201 -11.13 -6.52 -7.58
CA ASN A 201 -10.60 -5.41 -8.36
C ASN A 201 -11.28 -5.39 -9.74
N LYS A 202 -12.27 -4.53 -9.90
CA LYS A 202 -13.00 -4.34 -11.15
C LYS A 202 -12.55 -3.06 -11.82
N ILE A 203 -11.84 -3.16 -12.94
CA ILE A 203 -11.31 -2.01 -13.67
C ILE A 203 -12.39 -0.99 -14.05
N THR A 204 -13.62 -1.47 -14.31
CA THR A 204 -14.78 -0.63 -14.63
C THR A 204 -15.23 0.28 -13.49
N GLU A 205 -14.73 0.06 -12.26
CA GLU A 205 -15.12 0.83 -11.08
C GLU A 205 -13.98 1.70 -10.52
N TYR A 206 -12.77 1.55 -11.03
CA TYR A 206 -11.60 2.27 -10.50
C TYR A 206 -11.80 3.79 -10.51
N ARG A 207 -12.29 4.34 -11.62
CA ARG A 207 -12.48 5.79 -11.75
C ARG A 207 -13.56 6.30 -10.80
N ARG A 208 -14.69 5.59 -10.70
CA ARG A 208 -15.77 5.93 -9.76
C ARG A 208 -15.29 5.96 -8.31
N MET A 209 -14.55 4.95 -7.90
CA MET A 209 -13.95 4.85 -6.56
C MET A 209 -12.97 6.00 -6.30
N LEU A 210 -12.06 6.28 -7.24
CA LEU A 210 -11.07 7.35 -7.09
C LEU A 210 -11.73 8.73 -7.03
N LEU A 211 -12.74 8.99 -7.87
CA LEU A 211 -13.50 10.24 -7.85
C LEU A 211 -14.25 10.43 -6.54
N ALA A 212 -14.81 9.38 -5.95
CA ALA A 212 -15.47 9.46 -4.65
C ALA A 212 -14.50 9.91 -3.53
N TRP A 213 -13.27 9.39 -3.53
CA TRP A 213 -12.23 9.87 -2.60
C TRP A 213 -11.81 11.32 -2.86
N LYS A 214 -11.75 11.73 -4.14
CA LYS A 214 -11.47 13.12 -4.51
C LYS A 214 -12.54 14.09 -4.01
N GLN A 215 -13.80 13.73 -4.14
CA GLN A 215 -14.94 14.58 -3.71
C GLN A 215 -14.88 14.91 -2.22
N VAL A 216 -14.34 14.03 -1.40
CA VAL A 216 -14.20 14.27 0.05
C VAL A 216 -12.82 14.86 0.45
N GLY A 217 -11.97 15.21 -0.52
CA GLY A 217 -10.67 15.85 -0.30
C GLY A 217 -9.62 14.95 0.39
N VAL A 218 -9.68 13.64 0.15
CA VAL A 218 -8.70 12.66 0.63
C VAL A 218 -7.70 12.34 -0.47
N LEU A 219 -6.40 12.40 -0.15
CA LEU A 219 -5.32 12.08 -1.09
C LEU A 219 -5.28 10.58 -1.34
N THR A 220 -5.37 10.20 -2.60
CA THR A 220 -5.30 8.81 -3.04
C THR A 220 -3.86 8.39 -3.33
N TYR A 221 -3.50 7.22 -2.84
CA TYR A 221 -2.20 6.62 -2.95
C TYR A 221 -2.39 5.15 -3.33
N CYS A 222 -2.01 4.78 -4.54
CA CYS A 222 -2.33 3.48 -5.13
C CYS A 222 -1.08 2.63 -5.29
N GLY A 223 -1.16 1.37 -4.86
CA GLY A 223 -0.16 0.35 -5.14
C GLY A 223 -0.40 -0.29 -6.51
N TYR A 224 0.65 -0.42 -7.31
CA TYR A 224 0.66 -1.05 -8.62
C TYR A 224 1.79 -2.07 -8.72
N ILE A 225 1.45 -3.31 -9.00
CA ILE A 225 2.41 -4.43 -9.04
C ILE A 225 2.85 -4.66 -10.49
N LEU A 226 4.16 -4.77 -10.69
CA LEU A 226 4.80 -5.06 -11.97
C LEU A 226 5.36 -6.48 -11.97
N GLY A 227 5.15 -7.20 -13.05
CA GLY A 227 5.70 -8.53 -13.27
C GLY A 227 4.70 -9.66 -13.04
N PHE A 228 3.41 -9.43 -13.29
CA PHE A 228 2.48 -10.55 -13.48
C PHE A 228 2.89 -11.39 -14.70
N PRO A 229 2.61 -12.69 -14.72
CA PRO A 229 3.11 -13.60 -15.76
C PRO A 229 2.84 -13.17 -17.21
N GLY A 230 1.78 -12.39 -17.44
CA GLY A 230 1.43 -11.83 -18.74
C GLY A 230 2.13 -10.54 -19.13
N ASP A 231 2.81 -9.89 -18.18
CA ASP A 231 3.41 -8.58 -18.39
C ASP A 231 4.60 -8.61 -19.35
N THR A 232 4.74 -7.52 -20.10
CA THR A 232 5.92 -7.19 -20.91
C THR A 232 6.33 -5.74 -20.63
N PRO A 233 7.56 -5.31 -20.96
CA PRO A 233 7.96 -3.91 -20.80
C PRO A 233 6.98 -2.92 -21.45
N ASP A 234 6.54 -3.22 -22.67
CA ASP A 234 5.65 -2.35 -23.45
C ASP A 234 4.25 -2.30 -22.84
N SER A 235 3.68 -3.45 -22.41
CA SER A 235 2.36 -3.47 -21.79
C SER A 235 2.34 -2.66 -20.49
N ILE A 236 3.34 -2.83 -19.62
CA ILE A 236 3.47 -2.08 -18.37
C ILE A 236 3.53 -0.58 -18.62
N LEU A 237 4.36 -0.12 -19.56
CA LEU A 237 4.49 1.31 -19.85
C LEU A 237 3.24 1.88 -20.53
N SER A 238 2.55 1.08 -21.34
CA SER A 238 1.25 1.45 -21.93
C SER A 238 0.19 1.64 -20.83
N ASP A 239 0.07 0.68 -19.92
CA ASP A 239 -0.87 0.73 -18.81
C ASP A 239 -0.67 1.97 -17.93
N ILE A 240 0.60 2.32 -17.64
CA ILE A 240 0.92 3.53 -16.87
C ILE A 240 0.45 4.80 -17.59
N ARG A 241 0.58 4.87 -18.91
CA ARG A 241 0.08 6.02 -19.70
C ARG A 241 -1.45 6.12 -19.66
N VAL A 242 -2.14 4.99 -19.73
CA VAL A 242 -3.61 4.93 -19.58
C VAL A 242 -4.02 5.41 -18.18
N ILE A 243 -3.34 4.94 -17.12
CA ILE A 243 -3.58 5.40 -15.75
C ILE A 243 -3.38 6.91 -15.62
N GLN A 244 -2.29 7.46 -16.17
CA GLN A 244 -2.04 8.91 -16.15
C GLN A 244 -3.16 9.71 -16.79
N LYS A 245 -3.68 9.23 -17.90
CA LYS A 245 -4.67 9.92 -18.73
C LYS A 245 -6.08 9.81 -18.16
N GLU A 246 -6.46 8.64 -17.65
CA GLU A 246 -7.87 8.30 -17.38
C GLU A 246 -8.21 8.09 -15.91
N LEU A 247 -7.24 7.86 -15.03
CA LEU A 247 -7.48 7.66 -13.61
C LEU A 247 -6.98 8.84 -12.77
N PRO A 248 -7.83 9.40 -11.87
CA PRO A 248 -7.44 10.56 -11.05
C PRO A 248 -6.61 10.14 -9.81
N VAL A 249 -5.57 9.32 -10.00
CA VAL A 249 -4.65 8.90 -8.94
C VAL A 249 -3.72 10.05 -8.59
N ASP A 250 -3.51 10.32 -7.29
CA ASP A 250 -2.54 11.35 -6.86
C ASP A 250 -1.11 10.81 -6.81
N LEU A 251 -0.95 9.63 -6.19
CA LEU A 251 0.34 8.96 -6.04
C LEU A 251 0.20 7.52 -6.51
N LEU A 252 1.05 7.11 -7.42
CA LEU A 252 1.15 5.72 -7.87
C LEU A 252 2.50 5.15 -7.41
N GLU A 253 2.45 4.07 -6.68
CA GLU A 253 3.62 3.40 -6.13
C GLU A 253 3.78 2.03 -6.80
N PHE A 254 4.99 1.73 -7.24
CA PHE A 254 5.27 0.52 -7.98
C PHE A 254 6.00 -0.51 -7.11
N PHE A 255 5.55 -1.74 -7.24
CA PHE A 255 6.11 -2.90 -6.54
C PHE A 255 6.52 -3.97 -7.54
N TYR A 256 7.60 -4.69 -7.25
CA TYR A 256 7.82 -5.97 -7.91
C TYR A 256 6.82 -7.00 -7.41
N LEU A 257 6.35 -7.88 -8.29
CA LEU A 257 5.63 -9.08 -7.85
C LEU A 257 6.65 -10.00 -7.15
N THR A 258 6.73 -9.85 -5.85
CA THR A 258 7.66 -10.60 -5.00
C THR A 258 6.96 -11.82 -4.42
N PRO A 259 7.46 -13.04 -4.65
CA PRO A 259 6.88 -14.25 -4.06
C PRO A 259 7.25 -14.34 -2.57
N LEU A 260 6.49 -13.65 -1.73
CA LEU A 260 6.77 -13.61 -0.29
C LEU A 260 6.56 -15.00 0.35
N PRO A 261 7.48 -15.46 1.22
CA PRO A 261 7.32 -16.71 1.96
C PRO A 261 5.97 -16.78 2.69
N GLY A 262 5.24 -17.89 2.50
CA GLY A 262 3.90 -18.06 3.02
C GLY A 262 2.77 -17.66 2.04
N SER A 263 3.06 -17.02 0.91
CA SER A 263 2.08 -16.80 -0.16
C SER A 263 1.86 -18.06 -1.00
N GLU A 264 0.75 -18.12 -1.73
CA GLU A 264 0.48 -19.20 -2.68
C GLU A 264 1.48 -19.18 -3.84
N ASP A 265 1.83 -17.99 -4.32
CA ASP A 265 2.79 -17.82 -5.42
C ASP A 265 4.17 -18.33 -5.04
N HIS A 266 4.66 -18.01 -3.84
CA HIS A 266 5.93 -18.55 -3.34
C HIS A 266 5.92 -20.08 -3.34
N ARG A 267 4.85 -20.68 -2.82
CA ARG A 267 4.73 -22.15 -2.78
C ARG A 267 4.75 -22.76 -4.18
N LYS A 268 3.99 -22.21 -5.13
CA LYS A 268 3.94 -22.70 -6.51
C LYS A 268 5.29 -22.62 -7.19
N LEU A 269 5.99 -21.48 -7.06
CA LEU A 269 7.32 -21.31 -7.65
C LEU A 269 8.33 -22.30 -7.03
N HIS A 270 8.25 -22.51 -5.71
CA HIS A 270 9.09 -23.50 -5.04
C HIS A 270 8.81 -24.92 -5.53
N GLU A 271 7.53 -25.33 -5.59
CA GLU A 271 7.11 -26.66 -6.06
C GLU A 271 7.48 -26.93 -7.53
N SER A 272 7.47 -25.90 -8.37
CA SER A 272 7.85 -25.99 -9.80
C SER A 272 9.37 -25.92 -10.03
N GLY A 273 10.17 -25.67 -9.00
CA GLY A 273 11.62 -25.48 -9.15
C GLY A 273 12.01 -24.19 -9.90
N THR A 274 11.07 -23.23 -10.02
CA THR A 274 11.36 -21.93 -10.61
C THR A 274 12.34 -21.16 -9.75
N TRP A 275 13.35 -20.54 -10.38
CA TRP A 275 14.36 -19.82 -9.65
C TRP A 275 13.76 -18.70 -8.78
N MET A 276 14.15 -18.71 -7.52
CA MET A 276 13.93 -17.63 -6.55
C MET A 276 15.26 -17.26 -5.89
N ASP A 277 15.43 -15.98 -5.54
CA ASP A 277 16.66 -15.50 -4.90
C ASP A 277 16.80 -16.15 -3.51
N PRO A 278 17.91 -16.84 -3.21
CA PRO A 278 18.10 -17.50 -1.92
C PRO A 278 18.40 -16.51 -0.77
N ASP A 279 18.77 -15.26 -1.08
CA ASP A 279 19.01 -14.23 -0.07
C ASP A 279 17.70 -13.53 0.32
N MET A 280 17.12 -13.93 1.46
CA MET A 280 15.90 -13.32 1.99
C MET A 280 16.01 -11.81 2.26
N ASN A 281 17.22 -11.26 2.38
CA ASN A 281 17.41 -9.81 2.49
C ASN A 281 17.10 -9.06 1.20
N ARG A 282 16.92 -9.76 0.08
CA ARG A 282 16.54 -9.19 -1.21
C ARG A 282 15.03 -9.23 -1.47
N TYR A 283 14.25 -9.86 -0.59
CA TYR A 283 12.79 -9.81 -0.63
C TYR A 283 12.28 -8.47 -0.08
N ASP A 284 12.91 -7.42 -0.56
CA ASP A 284 12.60 -6.03 -0.29
C ASP A 284 11.82 -5.41 -1.47
N LEU A 285 11.70 -4.09 -1.49
CA LEU A 285 10.99 -3.37 -2.54
C LEU A 285 11.89 -2.92 -3.71
N ASN A 286 13.16 -3.35 -3.74
CA ASN A 286 14.17 -2.86 -4.68
C ASN A 286 14.76 -3.93 -5.58
N HIS A 287 14.49 -5.22 -5.32
CA HIS A 287 15.11 -6.32 -6.02
C HIS A 287 14.09 -7.24 -6.69
N VAL A 288 14.47 -7.76 -7.85
CA VAL A 288 13.78 -8.88 -8.48
C VAL A 288 14.23 -10.16 -7.80
N THR A 289 13.30 -10.94 -7.29
CA THR A 289 13.54 -12.12 -6.45
C THR A 289 13.06 -13.42 -7.07
N SER A 290 12.52 -13.39 -8.29
CA SER A 290 12.09 -14.60 -9.01
C SER A 290 12.30 -14.46 -10.50
N GLN A 291 12.26 -15.59 -11.20
CA GLN A 291 12.25 -15.61 -12.66
C GLN A 291 10.88 -15.15 -13.18
N HIS A 292 10.89 -14.39 -14.28
CA HIS A 292 9.70 -13.99 -15.01
C HIS A 292 9.59 -14.73 -16.33
N PRO A 293 8.39 -15.17 -16.78
CA PRO A 293 8.27 -15.97 -18.01
C PRO A 293 8.51 -15.18 -19.30
N ARG A 294 8.38 -13.85 -19.29
CA ARG A 294 8.43 -12.99 -20.49
C ARG A 294 9.48 -11.88 -20.42
N MET A 295 10.13 -11.68 -19.31
CA MET A 295 11.16 -10.66 -19.12
C MET A 295 12.40 -11.28 -18.49
N SER A 296 13.57 -10.89 -18.97
CA SER A 296 14.82 -11.12 -18.25
C SER A 296 14.83 -10.31 -16.95
N ARG A 297 15.73 -10.65 -16.05
CA ARG A 297 15.89 -9.92 -14.78
C ARG A 297 16.25 -8.46 -15.01
N GLU A 298 17.12 -8.21 -15.96
CA GLU A 298 17.59 -6.88 -16.35
C GLU A 298 16.47 -6.05 -16.98
N GLU A 299 15.68 -6.63 -17.88
CA GLU A 299 14.50 -5.98 -18.48
C GLU A 299 13.47 -5.62 -17.42
N TRP A 300 13.18 -6.53 -16.49
CA TRP A 300 12.22 -6.24 -15.41
C TRP A 300 12.71 -5.12 -14.48
N GLN A 301 13.99 -5.12 -14.10
CA GLN A 301 14.59 -4.04 -13.32
C GLN A 301 14.60 -2.70 -14.07
N GLN A 302 14.84 -2.72 -15.36
CA GLN A 302 14.79 -1.52 -16.21
C GLN A 302 13.35 -1.01 -16.32
N THR A 303 12.41 -1.90 -16.60
CA THR A 303 10.99 -1.57 -16.70
C THR A 303 10.45 -0.97 -15.41
N TYR A 304 10.84 -1.51 -14.26
CA TYR A 304 10.50 -0.92 -12.96
C TYR A 304 10.99 0.53 -12.83
N ARG A 305 12.22 0.83 -13.22
CA ARG A 305 12.74 2.20 -13.21
C ARG A 305 12.01 3.11 -14.19
N LEU A 306 11.74 2.61 -15.39
CA LEU A 306 10.99 3.34 -16.40
C LEU A 306 9.54 3.60 -15.98
N ALA A 307 8.91 2.70 -15.23
CA ALA A 307 7.57 2.91 -14.66
C ALA A 307 7.53 4.16 -13.78
N TRP A 308 8.48 4.30 -12.85
CA TRP A 308 8.60 5.48 -12.01
C TRP A 308 8.88 6.76 -12.82
N GLU A 309 9.78 6.69 -13.79
CA GLU A 309 10.13 7.83 -14.66
C GLU A 309 8.95 8.25 -15.53
N THR A 310 8.19 7.29 -16.05
CA THR A 310 7.00 7.53 -16.87
C THR A 310 5.90 8.21 -16.06
N TYR A 311 5.56 7.68 -14.88
CA TYR A 311 4.49 8.26 -14.08
C TYR A 311 4.86 9.64 -13.53
N TYR A 312 6.08 9.82 -13.00
CA TYR A 312 6.52 11.07 -12.38
C TYR A 312 7.24 12.02 -13.37
N THR A 313 6.77 12.10 -14.62
CA THR A 313 7.21 13.16 -15.55
C THR A 313 6.78 14.53 -15.06
N THR A 314 7.49 15.57 -15.44
CA THR A 314 7.17 16.96 -15.06
C THR A 314 5.75 17.35 -15.52
N GLY A 315 5.35 16.95 -16.74
CA GLY A 315 4.01 17.23 -17.27
C GLY A 315 2.93 16.55 -16.44
N HIS A 316 3.08 15.26 -16.12
CA HIS A 316 2.08 14.56 -15.32
C HIS A 316 2.02 15.07 -13.87
N ILE A 317 3.14 15.45 -13.28
CA ILE A 317 3.16 16.12 -11.96
C ILE A 317 2.32 17.40 -11.99
N GLU A 318 2.47 18.25 -13.02
CA GLU A 318 1.63 19.44 -13.18
C GLU A 318 0.15 19.06 -13.29
N THR A 319 -0.20 18.03 -14.08
CA THR A 319 -1.56 17.50 -14.18
C THR A 319 -2.12 17.09 -12.82
N VAL A 320 -1.37 16.31 -12.03
CA VAL A 320 -1.79 15.89 -10.68
C VAL A 320 -2.03 17.09 -9.77
N LEU A 321 -1.17 18.11 -9.81
CA LEU A 321 -1.34 19.32 -9.02
C LEU A 321 -2.56 20.13 -9.46
N ARG A 322 -2.86 20.22 -10.76
CA ARG A 322 -4.08 20.83 -11.29
C ARG A 322 -5.33 20.09 -10.86
N ARG A 323 -5.32 18.76 -10.97
CA ARG A 323 -6.41 17.87 -10.45
C ARG A 323 -6.64 18.10 -8.96
N ALA A 324 -5.56 18.20 -8.16
CA ALA A 324 -5.65 18.49 -6.72
C ALA A 324 -6.34 19.84 -6.45
N MET A 325 -5.98 20.91 -7.22
CA MET A 325 -6.65 22.22 -7.10
C MET A 325 -8.14 22.13 -7.44
N ALA A 326 -8.48 21.49 -8.55
CA ALA A 326 -9.86 21.36 -9.03
C ALA A 326 -10.76 20.60 -8.04
N THR A 327 -10.18 19.62 -7.33
CA THR A 327 -10.92 18.80 -6.34
C THR A 327 -10.82 19.28 -4.90
N GLY A 328 -10.28 20.49 -4.67
CA GLY A 328 -10.17 21.07 -3.32
C GLY A 328 -9.10 20.43 -2.44
N LEU A 329 -8.30 19.49 -2.96
CA LEU A 329 -7.14 18.96 -2.27
C LEU A 329 -6.01 19.99 -2.27
N SER A 330 -5.25 20.08 -1.18
CA SER A 330 -4.10 21.00 -1.13
C SER A 330 -2.97 20.53 -2.06
N PRO A 331 -2.63 21.29 -3.13
CA PRO A 331 -1.54 20.90 -4.02
C PRO A 331 -0.19 20.81 -3.32
N GLY A 332 0.03 21.62 -2.26
CA GLY A 332 1.26 21.56 -1.48
C GLY A 332 1.44 20.23 -0.73
N LYS A 333 0.35 19.58 -0.32
CA LYS A 333 0.43 18.23 0.28
C LYS A 333 0.76 17.19 -0.76
N ALA A 334 0.13 17.25 -1.93
CA ALA A 334 0.45 16.36 -3.04
C ALA A 334 1.91 16.55 -3.48
N LEU A 335 2.37 17.81 -3.60
CA LEU A 335 3.76 18.15 -3.96
C LEU A 335 4.77 17.50 -3.01
N PHE A 336 4.52 17.53 -1.70
CA PHE A 336 5.42 16.92 -0.71
C PHE A 336 5.66 15.44 -1.00
N PHE A 337 4.58 14.66 -1.18
CA PHE A 337 4.69 13.23 -1.45
C PHE A 337 5.24 12.93 -2.85
N ILE A 338 4.87 13.72 -3.86
CA ILE A 338 5.44 13.61 -5.21
C ILE A 338 6.96 13.83 -5.18
N THR A 339 7.41 14.87 -4.44
CA THR A 339 8.84 15.15 -4.26
C THR A 339 9.54 13.98 -3.57
N TRP A 340 8.92 13.45 -2.51
CA TRP A 340 9.42 12.29 -1.79
C TRP A 340 9.60 11.08 -2.72
N PHE A 341 8.55 10.69 -3.44
CA PHE A 341 8.55 9.52 -4.33
C PHE A 341 9.57 9.66 -5.45
N LYS A 342 9.51 10.78 -6.18
CA LYS A 342 10.46 11.05 -7.28
C LYS A 342 11.91 11.13 -6.78
N GLY A 343 12.14 11.73 -5.62
CA GLY A 343 13.48 11.89 -5.07
C GLY A 343 14.05 10.59 -4.50
N CYS A 344 13.25 9.77 -3.81
CA CYS A 344 13.72 8.46 -3.33
C CYS A 344 14.21 7.59 -4.49
N ILE A 345 13.45 7.45 -5.56
CA ILE A 345 13.84 6.67 -6.73
C ILE A 345 14.98 7.34 -7.50
N GLY A 346 14.85 8.64 -7.78
CA GLY A 346 15.79 9.36 -8.67
C GLY A 346 17.13 9.72 -8.03
N ILE A 347 17.16 9.98 -6.72
CA ILE A 347 18.34 10.46 -5.98
C ILE A 347 18.90 9.39 -5.06
N GLU A 348 18.05 8.82 -4.22
CA GLU A 348 18.47 7.81 -3.23
C GLU A 348 18.60 6.40 -3.80
N LYS A 349 17.98 6.16 -4.96
CA LYS A 349 17.94 4.84 -5.63
C LYS A 349 17.34 3.75 -4.73
N ILE A 350 16.27 4.10 -4.04
CA ILE A 350 15.58 3.23 -3.10
C ILE A 350 14.07 3.48 -3.17
N HIS A 351 13.29 2.47 -2.85
CA HIS A 351 11.84 2.58 -2.79
C HIS A 351 11.39 3.61 -1.74
N PRO A 352 10.32 4.41 -2.00
CA PRO A 352 9.85 5.45 -1.08
C PRO A 352 9.52 4.98 0.34
N LEU A 353 9.04 3.75 0.51
CA LEU A 353 8.77 3.17 1.85
C LEU A 353 10.04 2.87 2.64
N GLU A 354 11.17 2.68 1.97
CA GLU A 354 12.48 2.41 2.58
C GLU A 354 13.41 3.63 2.52
N GLY A 355 12.96 4.70 1.87
CA GLY A 355 13.72 5.91 1.61
C GLY A 355 13.76 6.90 2.77
N GLY A 356 14.60 7.92 2.60
CA GLY A 356 14.70 9.05 3.51
C GLY A 356 15.60 10.16 2.98
N PHE A 357 15.30 11.44 3.30
CA PHE A 357 16.11 12.59 2.89
C PHE A 357 17.53 12.59 3.45
N LEU A 358 17.68 12.11 4.67
CA LEU A 358 18.92 12.17 5.45
C LEU A 358 19.26 10.77 5.94
N ARG A 359 19.65 9.89 5.01
CA ARG A 359 20.13 8.55 5.38
C ARG A 359 21.50 8.68 6.02
N CYS A 360 21.55 8.47 7.33
CA CYS A 360 22.82 8.38 8.05
C CYS A 360 23.47 7.03 7.75
N LYS A 361 24.74 7.07 7.33
CA LYS A 361 25.57 5.88 7.20
C LYS A 361 26.58 5.86 8.36
N PHE A 362 26.59 4.77 9.10
CA PHE A 362 27.58 4.57 10.14
C PHE A 362 28.71 3.71 9.61
N ARG A 363 29.96 4.16 9.77
CA ARG A 363 31.14 3.47 9.24
C ARG A 363 31.25 2.01 9.70
N ARG A 364 30.85 1.73 10.95
CA ARG A 364 30.90 0.39 11.56
C ARG A 364 29.68 -0.47 11.25
N ASP A 365 28.64 0.11 10.68
CA ASP A 365 27.41 -0.60 10.33
C ASP A 365 27.61 -1.32 8.98
N ARG A 366 28.09 -2.55 9.06
CA ARG A 366 28.39 -3.42 7.91
C ARG A 366 27.82 -4.81 8.13
N ARG A 367 27.38 -5.43 7.05
CA ARG A 367 27.04 -6.85 7.07
C ARG A 367 28.28 -7.69 7.41
N SER A 368 28.09 -8.82 8.06
CA SER A 368 29.14 -9.79 8.31
C SER A 368 29.88 -10.11 7.01
N GLY A 369 31.22 -10.21 7.07
CA GLY A 369 32.08 -10.46 5.92
C GLY A 369 32.52 -9.20 5.13
N PHE A 370 31.92 -8.03 5.36
CA PHE A 370 32.39 -6.79 4.72
C PHE A 370 33.38 -6.03 5.62
N ARG A 371 34.52 -5.64 5.03
CA ARG A 371 35.54 -4.86 5.72
C ARG A 371 35.06 -3.45 6.06
N VAL A 372 35.39 -2.96 7.24
CA VAL A 372 35.16 -1.57 7.63
C VAL A 372 36.15 -0.66 6.90
N GLU A 373 35.65 0.27 6.09
CA GLU A 373 36.49 1.24 5.36
C GLU A 373 37.31 2.09 6.35
N PRO A 374 38.56 2.48 5.99
CA PRO A 374 39.32 3.44 6.79
C PRO A 374 38.55 4.76 6.97
N SER A 375 38.67 5.39 8.14
CA SER A 375 37.94 6.64 8.45
C SER A 375 38.27 7.78 7.48
N TRP A 376 39.54 7.90 7.08
CA TRP A 376 40.01 8.93 6.14
C TRP A 376 39.42 8.78 4.72
N LEU A 377 38.97 7.59 4.34
CA LEU A 377 38.29 7.33 3.07
C LEU A 377 36.77 7.47 3.22
N PHE A 378 36.21 6.88 4.29
CA PHE A 378 34.78 6.84 4.53
C PHE A 378 34.15 8.25 4.70
N TYR A 379 34.71 9.08 5.58
CA TYR A 379 34.08 10.36 5.89
C TYR A 379 34.08 11.37 4.74
N PRO A 380 35.19 11.60 4.00
CA PRO A 380 35.15 12.48 2.81
C PRO A 380 34.16 12.00 1.74
N LYS A 381 34.15 10.70 1.45
CA LYS A 381 33.21 10.09 0.49
C LYS A 381 31.77 10.27 0.96
N TYR A 382 31.48 10.00 2.23
CA TYR A 382 30.14 10.17 2.82
C TYR A 382 29.67 11.62 2.80
N LEU A 383 30.52 12.57 3.15
CA LEU A 383 30.20 14.00 3.11
C LEU A 383 29.95 14.51 1.68
N ALA A 384 30.78 14.12 0.74
CA ALA A 384 30.61 14.47 -0.67
C ALA A 384 29.31 13.88 -1.25
N GLU A 385 29.03 12.60 -1.01
CA GLU A 385 27.78 11.94 -1.41
C GLU A 385 26.56 12.64 -0.79
N THR A 386 26.62 12.93 0.51
CA THR A 386 25.52 13.56 1.24
C THR A 386 25.27 14.98 0.72
N GLY A 387 26.32 15.79 0.56
CA GLY A 387 26.21 17.13 0.00
C GLY A 387 25.63 17.16 -1.41
N TRP A 388 26.09 16.23 -2.27
CA TRP A 388 25.56 16.09 -3.63
C TRP A 388 24.08 15.69 -3.64
N LYS A 389 23.67 14.73 -2.78
CA LYS A 389 22.29 14.33 -2.66
C LYS A 389 21.40 15.45 -2.14
N GLN A 390 21.83 16.19 -1.12
CA GLN A 390 21.10 17.36 -0.60
C GLN A 390 20.92 18.43 -1.67
N PHE A 391 21.95 18.73 -2.46
CA PHE A 391 21.84 19.66 -3.59
C PHE A 391 20.82 19.16 -4.62
N ARG A 392 20.82 17.88 -4.96
CA ARG A 392 19.82 17.30 -5.89
C ARG A 392 18.41 17.35 -5.33
N TRP A 393 18.22 17.06 -4.04
CA TRP A 393 16.94 17.17 -3.35
C TRP A 393 16.42 18.62 -3.38
N PHE A 394 17.25 19.58 -3.06
CA PHE A 394 16.89 20.99 -3.12
C PHE A 394 16.54 21.43 -4.53
N SER A 395 17.33 21.07 -5.53
CA SER A 395 17.07 21.36 -6.94
C SER A 395 15.77 20.73 -7.44
N LEU A 396 15.48 19.48 -7.03
CA LEU A 396 14.20 18.81 -7.33
C LEU A 396 13.03 19.56 -6.69
N TYR A 397 13.12 19.85 -5.40
CA TYR A 397 12.09 20.58 -4.67
C TYR A 397 11.81 21.96 -5.28
N LEU A 398 12.85 22.73 -5.58
CA LEU A 398 12.70 24.04 -6.17
C LEU A 398 11.97 23.98 -7.53
N ARG A 399 12.36 23.06 -8.41
CA ARG A 399 11.69 22.86 -9.71
C ARG A 399 10.21 22.52 -9.54
N LEU A 400 9.89 21.60 -8.66
CA LEU A 400 8.50 21.17 -8.42
C LEU A 400 7.71 22.25 -7.67
N TRP A 401 8.35 23.02 -6.80
CA TRP A 401 7.74 24.18 -6.15
C TRP A 401 7.37 25.29 -7.15
N LEU A 402 8.21 25.55 -8.14
CA LEU A 402 7.89 26.51 -9.22
C LEU A 402 6.66 26.07 -10.03
N ILE A 403 6.52 24.77 -10.32
CA ILE A 403 5.33 24.23 -10.98
C ILE A 403 4.11 24.44 -10.08
N ASN A 404 4.20 24.06 -8.82
CA ASN A 404 3.12 24.23 -7.86
C ASN A 404 2.72 25.71 -7.69
N HIS A 405 3.70 26.62 -7.66
CA HIS A 405 3.44 28.06 -7.60
C HIS A 405 2.66 28.52 -8.83
N ARG A 406 3.08 28.11 -10.04
CA ARG A 406 2.38 28.40 -11.28
C ARG A 406 0.94 27.90 -11.26
N VAL A 407 0.72 26.63 -10.87
CA VAL A 407 -0.62 26.05 -10.78
C VAL A 407 -1.49 26.81 -9.78
N ARG A 408 -0.95 27.19 -8.63
CA ARG A 408 -1.70 27.94 -7.61
C ARG A 408 -2.01 29.39 -8.00
N SER A 409 -1.19 30.00 -8.85
CA SER A 409 -1.38 31.36 -9.35
C SER A 409 -2.30 31.42 -10.58
N ASP A 410 -2.64 30.28 -11.16
CA ASP A 410 -3.56 30.19 -12.28
C ASP A 410 -5.01 30.37 -11.77
N ALA A 411 -5.66 31.47 -12.19
CA ALA A 411 -7.03 31.79 -11.80
C ALA A 411 -8.05 30.71 -12.17
N ARG A 412 -7.77 29.96 -13.25
CA ARG A 412 -8.63 28.89 -13.76
C ARG A 412 -8.26 27.49 -13.20
N ALA A 413 -7.28 27.40 -12.31
CA ALA A 413 -6.82 26.10 -11.80
C ALA A 413 -7.92 25.29 -11.07
N ARG A 414 -8.93 25.98 -10.51
CA ARG A 414 -10.09 25.34 -9.86
C ARG A 414 -11.14 24.85 -10.86
N GLU A 415 -11.11 25.34 -12.06
CA GLU A 415 -12.01 24.94 -13.16
C GLU A 415 -11.36 23.86 -14.05
N TYR A 416 -10.14 23.44 -13.69
CA TYR A 416 -9.43 22.45 -14.47
C TYR A 416 -10.22 21.14 -14.55
N MET A 417 -10.43 20.68 -15.77
CA MET A 417 -11.10 19.45 -16.10
C MET A 417 -10.28 18.70 -17.14
N ASP A 418 -10.11 17.43 -16.93
CA ASP A 418 -9.53 16.51 -17.91
C ASP A 418 -10.28 15.18 -17.89
N LEU A 419 -9.88 14.27 -18.78
CA LEU A 419 -10.51 12.99 -18.97
C LEU A 419 -10.66 12.16 -17.68
N ALA A 420 -9.72 12.29 -16.73
CA ALA A 420 -9.76 11.58 -15.47
C ALA A 420 -10.77 12.18 -14.47
N LEU A 421 -11.04 13.49 -14.55
CA LEU A 421 -11.96 14.19 -13.65
C LEU A 421 -13.39 14.28 -14.17
N GLU A 422 -13.64 13.95 -15.45
CA GLU A 422 -14.99 13.93 -15.99
C GLU A 422 -15.92 13.03 -15.18
N PRO A 423 -17.22 13.32 -15.08
CA PRO A 423 -18.20 12.44 -14.44
C PRO A 423 -18.19 11.04 -15.07
N VAL A 424 -18.49 10.01 -14.28
CA VAL A 424 -18.65 8.65 -14.77
C VAL A 424 -20.01 8.53 -15.46
N LEU A 425 -20.03 8.21 -16.75
CA LEU A 425 -21.21 8.05 -17.56
C LEU A 425 -21.50 6.56 -17.83
N ASP A 426 -22.74 6.24 -18.17
CA ASP A 426 -23.14 4.86 -18.45
C ASP A 426 -22.49 4.29 -19.73
N ASP A 427 -22.14 5.16 -20.71
CA ASP A 427 -21.46 4.83 -21.96
C ASP A 427 -19.92 4.88 -21.85
N GLU A 428 -19.37 5.13 -20.66
CA GLU A 428 -17.93 5.27 -20.41
C GLU A 428 -17.11 4.08 -20.95
N LEU A 429 -17.70 2.88 -20.90
CA LEU A 429 -17.07 1.65 -21.38
C LEU A 429 -16.74 1.65 -22.89
N GLU A 430 -17.30 2.58 -23.66
CA GLU A 430 -17.06 2.69 -25.10
C GLU A 430 -15.99 3.71 -25.45
N ASN A 431 -15.80 4.70 -24.56
CA ASN A 431 -15.04 5.90 -24.86
C ASN A 431 -13.68 5.98 -24.15
N ARG A 432 -13.36 5.01 -23.30
CA ARG A 432 -12.10 5.02 -22.52
C ARG A 432 -11.10 3.99 -23.04
N GLU A 433 -9.86 4.42 -23.19
CA GLU A 433 -8.73 3.58 -23.59
C GLU A 433 -8.51 2.42 -22.61
N LEU A 434 -8.75 2.66 -21.30
CA LEU A 434 -8.75 1.65 -20.25
C LEU A 434 -9.57 0.40 -20.60
N PHE A 435 -10.69 0.58 -21.30
CA PHE A 435 -11.59 -0.51 -21.68
C PHE A 435 -11.37 -1.00 -23.10
N GLN A 436 -10.52 -0.34 -23.88
CA GLN A 436 -10.15 -0.72 -25.23
C GLN A 436 -8.89 -1.59 -25.29
N LEU A 437 -8.19 -1.76 -24.19
CA LEU A 437 -7.10 -2.73 -24.07
C LEU A 437 -7.62 -4.11 -24.45
N GLU A 438 -6.86 -4.87 -25.26
CA GLU A 438 -7.27 -6.19 -25.75
C GLU A 438 -7.78 -7.11 -24.63
N THR A 439 -7.04 -7.14 -23.52
CA THR A 439 -7.39 -7.90 -22.31
C THR A 439 -8.64 -7.38 -21.59
N ALA A 440 -8.93 -6.07 -21.68
CA ALA A 440 -10.11 -5.46 -21.07
C ALA A 440 -11.38 -5.69 -21.88
N GLN A 441 -11.30 -5.79 -23.21
CA GLN A 441 -12.47 -5.95 -24.09
C GLN A 441 -13.29 -7.20 -23.76
N ALA A 442 -12.66 -8.34 -23.58
CA ALA A 442 -13.32 -9.60 -23.20
C ALA A 442 -14.02 -9.45 -21.83
N TYR A 443 -13.35 -8.83 -20.86
CA TYR A 443 -13.91 -8.57 -19.54
C TYR A 443 -15.13 -7.63 -19.59
N VAL A 444 -15.05 -6.53 -20.33
CA VAL A 444 -16.16 -5.58 -20.53
C VAL A 444 -17.34 -6.27 -21.24
N ALA A 445 -17.09 -7.11 -22.26
CA ALA A 445 -18.14 -7.88 -22.93
C ALA A 445 -18.85 -8.84 -21.94
N GLN A 446 -18.11 -9.48 -21.05
CA GLN A 446 -18.68 -10.33 -20.00
C GLN A 446 -19.54 -9.53 -19.02
N ILE A 447 -19.08 -8.38 -18.54
CA ILE A 447 -19.86 -7.50 -17.64
C ILE A 447 -21.16 -7.06 -18.31
N ARG A 448 -21.11 -6.62 -19.58
CA ARG A 448 -22.31 -6.24 -20.34
C ARG A 448 -23.34 -7.36 -20.47
N ARG A 449 -22.87 -8.62 -20.64
CA ARG A 449 -23.78 -9.78 -20.66
C ARG A 449 -24.46 -9.98 -19.31
N LEU A 450 -23.72 -9.92 -18.23
CA LEU A 450 -24.24 -10.06 -16.87
C LEU A 450 -25.24 -8.95 -16.52
N ASP A 451 -24.93 -7.70 -16.86
CA ASP A 451 -25.85 -6.57 -16.66
C ASP A 451 -27.16 -6.71 -17.46
N LYS A 452 -27.06 -7.22 -18.69
CA LYS A 452 -28.24 -7.51 -19.52
C LYS A 452 -29.15 -8.57 -18.88
N VAL A 453 -28.56 -9.64 -18.35
CA VAL A 453 -29.28 -10.71 -17.64
C VAL A 453 -29.94 -10.15 -16.39
N ALA A 454 -29.20 -9.44 -15.54
CA ALA A 454 -29.70 -8.85 -14.30
C ALA A 454 -30.88 -7.86 -14.58
N ARG A 455 -30.76 -7.01 -15.61
CA ARG A 455 -31.85 -6.09 -16.03
C ARG A 455 -33.08 -6.84 -16.54
N SER A 456 -32.88 -7.98 -17.23
CA SER A 456 -33.98 -8.83 -17.70
C SER A 456 -34.71 -9.48 -16.51
N GLU A 457 -33.97 -10.05 -15.58
CA GLU A 457 -34.52 -10.66 -14.35
C GLU A 457 -35.28 -9.64 -13.49
N ALA A 458 -34.73 -8.44 -13.33
CA ALA A 458 -35.39 -7.36 -12.59
C ALA A 458 -36.67 -6.87 -13.26
N ARG A 459 -36.74 -6.89 -14.63
CA ARG A 459 -37.97 -6.57 -15.38
C ARG A 459 -39.02 -7.67 -15.23
N GLN A 460 -38.60 -8.94 -15.28
CA GLN A 460 -39.51 -10.08 -15.09
C GLN A 460 -40.09 -10.13 -13.66
N ALA A 461 -39.24 -9.89 -12.65
CA ALA A 461 -39.68 -9.82 -11.27
C ALA A 461 -40.69 -8.67 -11.04
N LYS A 462 -40.49 -7.51 -11.67
CA LYS A 462 -41.49 -6.40 -11.63
C LYS A 462 -42.78 -6.75 -12.37
N ALA A 463 -42.73 -7.49 -13.45
CA ALA A 463 -43.92 -7.90 -14.23
C ALA A 463 -44.72 -9.02 -13.54
N SER A 464 -44.09 -9.79 -12.64
CA SER A 464 -44.77 -10.86 -11.87
C SER A 464 -45.40 -10.35 -10.56
N VAL A 465 -45.24 -9.08 -10.21
CA VAL A 465 -45.81 -8.43 -9.01
C VAL A 465 -47.02 -7.53 -9.35
N VAL A 466 -47.32 -7.40 -10.64
CA VAL A 466 -48.52 -6.76 -11.17
C VAL A 466 -49.49 -7.84 -11.64
#